data_1c223ebc1fea1fa65f4771d6ce40ac41
#
_entry.id   1c223ebc1fea1fa65f4771d6ce40ac41
#
_cell.length_a   1.000
_cell.length_b   1.000
_cell.length_c   1.000
_cell.angle_alpha   90.00
_cell.angle_beta   90.00
_cell.angle_gamma   90.00
#
_symmetry.space_group_name_H-M   'P 1'
#
loop_
_entity.id
_entity.type
_entity.pdbx_description
1 polymer ?
#
loop_
_entity_poly.entity_id
_entity_poly.type
_entity_poly.pdbx_seq_one_letter_code
_entity_poly.pdbx_strand_id
1 'polypeptide(L)'
;MIPPGQDAAFVAAMERVLDVYAEPYDAARPVVCLDERPCALVGEGRTPLPMRPGADQRQDHEYVRGGLCCAFLAFEPLAAWRKAWVRPQRRRLEFAEVVRELCDEVYPDAAQVRIVCDNLAGVRPTNTHTAAAFYERYPAAEARRMAERVEFVYTPVHGSWLNVVECEFSALVRQCLGHRRLGEIGLLRREVEAWVEARNAAGSTVEWQFTTADARIKLRRLYPSV
;
A
#
# COMPACT_ATOMS: atom_id res chain seq x y z
N MET A 1 1.43 9.02 -13.76
CA MET A 1 1.89 9.72 -15.02
C MET A 1 2.79 10.86 -14.58
N ILE A 2 3.97 11.04 -15.19
CA ILE A 2 4.86 12.18 -14.89
C ILE A 2 4.33 13.42 -15.62
N PRO A 3 4.26 14.60 -14.96
CA PRO A 3 3.82 15.84 -15.61
C PRO A 3 4.57 16.13 -16.91
N PRO A 4 3.94 16.72 -17.93
CA PRO A 4 4.59 16.98 -19.22
C PRO A 4 5.57 18.16 -19.20
N GLY A 5 5.44 19.06 -18.24
CA GLY A 5 6.24 20.28 -18.10
C GLY A 5 6.65 20.57 -16.67
N GLN A 6 7.12 21.80 -16.43
CA GLN A 6 7.52 22.25 -15.10
C GLN A 6 6.36 22.17 -14.09
N ASP A 7 6.64 21.60 -12.91
CA ASP A 7 5.68 21.48 -11.82
C ASP A 7 6.39 21.50 -10.48
N ALA A 8 6.43 22.67 -9.86
CA ALA A 8 7.10 22.89 -8.58
C ALA A 8 6.48 22.07 -7.44
N ALA A 9 5.16 21.88 -7.44
CA ALA A 9 4.47 21.10 -6.40
C ALA A 9 4.82 19.61 -6.53
N PHE A 10 4.85 19.10 -7.77
CA PHE A 10 5.29 17.72 -8.04
C PHE A 10 6.73 17.50 -7.57
N VAL A 11 7.65 18.40 -7.92
CA VAL A 11 9.07 18.30 -7.56
C VAL A 11 9.25 18.33 -6.04
N ALA A 12 8.60 19.25 -5.33
CA ALA A 12 8.72 19.37 -3.89
C ALA A 12 8.24 18.11 -3.17
N ALA A 13 7.08 17.54 -3.59
CA ALA A 13 6.56 16.31 -3.01
C ALA A 13 7.44 15.10 -3.37
N MET A 14 7.94 15.02 -4.61
CA MET A 14 8.84 13.96 -5.05
C MET A 14 10.14 13.96 -4.24
N GLU A 15 10.82 15.10 -4.14
CA GLU A 15 12.07 15.20 -3.37
C GLU A 15 11.84 14.85 -1.90
N ARG A 16 10.73 15.27 -1.29
CA ARG A 16 10.39 14.89 0.08
C ARG A 16 10.29 13.36 0.27
N VAL A 17 9.67 12.64 -0.66
CA VAL A 17 9.60 11.17 -0.61
C VAL A 17 10.98 10.55 -0.77
N LEU A 18 11.76 11.02 -1.74
CA LEU A 18 13.11 10.51 -2.01
C LEU A 18 14.08 10.74 -0.84
N ASP A 19 13.98 11.89 -0.19
CA ASP A 19 14.78 12.21 0.98
C ASP A 19 14.45 11.28 2.16
N VAL A 20 13.17 10.97 2.37
CA VAL A 20 12.74 10.01 3.40
C VAL A 20 13.28 8.61 3.12
N TYR A 21 13.32 8.17 1.86
CA TYR A 21 13.90 6.87 1.49
C TYR A 21 15.43 6.82 1.61
N ALA A 22 16.10 7.97 1.55
CA ALA A 22 17.55 8.07 1.71
C ALA A 22 17.99 8.09 3.18
N GLU A 23 17.06 8.27 4.13
CA GLU A 23 17.37 8.26 5.56
C GLU A 23 17.74 6.84 6.02
N PRO A 24 18.71 6.71 6.94
CA PRO A 24 19.04 5.41 7.53
C PRO A 24 17.86 4.87 8.35
N TYR A 25 17.86 3.56 8.58
CA TYR A 25 16.86 2.91 9.43
C TYR A 25 16.84 3.51 10.85
N ASP A 26 15.67 3.86 11.31
CA ASP A 26 15.42 4.35 12.68
C ASP A 26 14.16 3.67 13.25
N ALA A 27 14.35 2.76 14.21
CA ALA A 27 13.26 2.04 14.84
C ALA A 27 12.29 2.95 15.62
N ALA A 28 12.75 4.14 16.08
CA ALA A 28 11.89 5.12 16.73
C ALA A 28 11.03 5.91 15.72
N ARG A 29 11.43 5.91 14.45
CA ARG A 29 10.74 6.61 13.36
C ARG A 29 10.71 5.77 12.07
N PRO A 30 10.09 4.56 12.09
CA PRO A 30 10.04 3.69 10.93
C PRO A 30 9.37 4.38 9.73
N VAL A 31 9.85 4.05 8.52
CA VAL A 31 9.26 4.50 7.25
C VAL A 31 8.46 3.37 6.65
N VAL A 32 7.15 3.53 6.61
CA VAL A 32 6.20 2.52 6.14
C VAL A 32 5.46 3.04 4.92
N CYS A 33 5.57 2.33 3.81
CA CYS A 33 4.79 2.60 2.61
C CYS A 33 3.44 1.91 2.74
N LEU A 34 2.35 2.66 2.64
CA LEU A 34 0.98 2.17 2.80
C LEU A 34 0.14 2.52 1.58
N ASP A 35 -0.61 1.55 1.08
CA ASP A 35 -1.57 1.75 0.00
C ASP A 35 -2.68 0.71 0.05
N GLU A 36 -3.73 0.88 -0.78
CA GLU A 36 -4.84 -0.05 -0.88
C GLU A 36 -5.16 -0.44 -2.32
N ARG A 37 -5.55 -1.72 -2.48
CA ARG A 37 -5.94 -2.29 -3.76
C ARG A 37 -7.33 -2.91 -3.70
N PRO A 38 -8.27 -2.51 -4.59
CA PRO A 38 -9.53 -3.23 -4.76
C PRO A 38 -9.30 -4.66 -5.26
N CYS A 39 -9.99 -5.61 -4.63
CA CYS A 39 -9.96 -7.02 -4.99
C CYS A 39 -11.37 -7.49 -5.36
N ALA A 40 -11.54 -8.06 -6.54
CA ALA A 40 -12.78 -8.72 -6.93
C ALA A 40 -12.84 -10.11 -6.31
N LEU A 41 -13.95 -10.43 -5.65
CA LEU A 41 -14.23 -11.76 -5.18
C LEU A 41 -14.90 -12.57 -6.30
N VAL A 42 -14.20 -13.57 -6.79
CA VAL A 42 -14.64 -14.41 -7.91
C VAL A 42 -14.62 -15.86 -7.47
N GLY A 43 -15.79 -16.47 -7.42
CA GLY A 43 -15.97 -17.87 -7.04
C GLY A 43 -16.13 -18.80 -8.25
N GLU A 44 -16.02 -20.09 -8.02
CA GLU A 44 -16.28 -21.11 -9.03
C GLU A 44 -17.78 -21.24 -9.31
N GLY A 45 -18.19 -21.22 -10.58
CA GLY A 45 -19.57 -21.54 -10.99
C GLY A 45 -19.86 -23.04 -10.91
N ARG A 46 -18.84 -23.86 -11.19
CA ARG A 46 -18.87 -25.33 -11.09
C ARG A 46 -17.57 -25.83 -10.47
N THR A 47 -17.61 -26.97 -9.82
CA THR A 47 -16.39 -27.58 -9.27
C THR A 47 -15.39 -27.88 -10.36
N PRO A 48 -14.15 -27.35 -10.25
CA PRO A 48 -13.11 -27.61 -11.22
C PRO A 48 -12.79 -29.11 -11.34
N LEU A 49 -12.46 -29.57 -12.54
CA LEU A 49 -11.97 -30.92 -12.73
C LEU A 49 -10.49 -30.96 -12.30
N PRO A 50 -10.12 -31.85 -11.38
CA PRO A 50 -8.75 -31.92 -10.90
C PRO A 50 -7.78 -32.38 -12.01
N MET A 51 -6.52 -32.01 -11.88
CA MET A 51 -5.43 -32.50 -12.72
C MET A 51 -5.32 -34.03 -12.62
N ARG A 52 -5.06 -34.67 -13.75
CA ARG A 52 -4.83 -36.12 -13.86
C ARG A 52 -3.62 -36.38 -14.75
N PRO A 53 -2.96 -37.55 -14.67
CA PRO A 53 -1.90 -37.88 -15.61
C PRO A 53 -2.37 -37.75 -17.07
N GLY A 54 -1.68 -36.91 -17.85
CA GLY A 54 -2.02 -36.61 -19.25
C GLY A 54 -3.15 -35.60 -19.46
N ALA A 55 -3.69 -34.98 -18.41
CA ALA A 55 -4.72 -33.94 -18.53
C ALA A 55 -4.54 -32.85 -17.47
N ASP A 56 -4.44 -31.60 -17.92
CA ASP A 56 -4.39 -30.44 -17.05
C ASP A 56 -5.71 -30.23 -16.29
N GLN A 57 -5.64 -29.50 -15.18
CA GLN A 57 -6.81 -29.01 -14.46
C GLN A 57 -7.70 -28.23 -15.43
N ARG A 58 -9.01 -28.48 -15.39
CA ARG A 58 -9.98 -27.73 -16.18
C ARG A 58 -10.91 -26.95 -15.27
N GLN A 59 -10.99 -25.66 -15.51
CA GLN A 59 -11.88 -24.71 -14.86
C GLN A 59 -12.95 -24.28 -15.85
N ASP A 60 -14.19 -24.13 -15.38
CA ASP A 60 -15.26 -23.56 -16.21
C ASP A 60 -14.93 -22.08 -16.51
N HIS A 61 -15.29 -21.59 -17.68
CA HIS A 61 -15.18 -20.17 -17.99
C HIS A 61 -16.20 -19.31 -17.22
N GLU A 62 -17.32 -19.91 -16.80
CA GLU A 62 -18.30 -19.26 -15.94
C GLU A 62 -17.78 -19.11 -14.51
N TYR A 63 -18.12 -17.99 -13.86
CA TYR A 63 -17.76 -17.70 -12.49
C TYR A 63 -18.86 -16.96 -11.75
N VAL A 64 -18.86 -17.08 -10.44
CA VAL A 64 -19.78 -16.38 -9.55
C VAL A 64 -19.10 -15.14 -9.00
N ARG A 65 -19.77 -13.99 -9.09
CA ARG A 65 -19.30 -12.74 -8.51
C ARG A 65 -19.66 -12.68 -7.03
N GLY A 66 -18.66 -12.68 -6.15
CA GLY A 66 -18.78 -12.54 -4.69
C GLY A 66 -18.75 -11.09 -4.20
N GLY A 67 -18.63 -10.11 -5.12
CA GLY A 67 -18.54 -8.67 -4.79
C GLY A 67 -17.11 -8.14 -4.86
N LEU A 68 -16.89 -7.04 -4.13
CA LEU A 68 -15.59 -6.36 -4.03
C LEU A 68 -15.19 -6.24 -2.57
N CYS A 69 -13.90 -6.34 -2.32
CA CYS A 69 -13.27 -5.98 -1.05
C CYS A 69 -11.99 -5.19 -1.32
N CYS A 70 -11.22 -4.87 -0.30
CA CYS A 70 -9.99 -4.12 -0.42
C CYS A 70 -8.88 -4.76 0.41
N ALA A 71 -7.70 -4.90 -0.18
CA ALA A 71 -6.47 -5.22 0.54
C ALA A 71 -5.70 -3.93 0.80
N PHE A 72 -5.45 -3.61 2.07
CA PHE A 72 -4.45 -2.64 2.50
C PHE A 72 -3.14 -3.37 2.68
N LEU A 73 -2.04 -2.77 2.28
CA LEU A 73 -0.70 -3.34 2.41
C LEU A 73 0.25 -2.27 2.93
N ALA A 74 0.86 -2.57 4.08
CA ALA A 74 1.96 -1.81 4.64
C ALA A 74 3.27 -2.53 4.37
N PHE A 75 4.28 -1.80 3.95
CA PHE A 75 5.62 -2.31 3.71
C PHE A 75 6.68 -1.37 4.27
N GLU A 76 7.55 -1.89 5.13
CA GLU A 76 8.75 -1.21 5.63
C GLU A 76 9.97 -1.71 4.84
N PRO A 77 10.47 -0.95 3.86
CA PRO A 77 11.50 -1.42 2.92
C PRO A 77 12.81 -1.82 3.60
N LEU A 78 13.26 -1.04 4.58
CA LEU A 78 14.54 -1.26 5.27
C LEU A 78 14.52 -2.43 6.26
N ALA A 79 13.36 -2.72 6.84
CA ALA A 79 13.19 -3.87 7.74
C ALA A 79 12.76 -5.15 7.02
N ALA A 80 12.51 -5.11 5.72
CA ALA A 80 11.93 -6.21 4.94
C ALA A 80 10.61 -6.75 5.53
N TRP A 81 9.85 -5.88 6.19
CA TRP A 81 8.65 -6.24 6.88
C TRP A 81 7.39 -5.75 6.14
N ARG A 82 6.34 -6.54 6.17
CA ARG A 82 5.04 -6.19 5.60
C ARG A 82 3.90 -6.77 6.41
N LYS A 83 2.75 -6.09 6.34
CA LYS A 83 1.47 -6.57 6.87
C LYS A 83 0.37 -6.20 5.89
N ALA A 84 -0.62 -7.05 5.76
CA ALA A 84 -1.78 -6.78 4.93
C ALA A 84 -3.07 -6.95 5.74
N TRP A 85 -4.07 -6.14 5.38
CA TRP A 85 -5.42 -6.22 5.95
C TRP A 85 -6.43 -6.33 4.81
N VAL A 86 -7.27 -7.33 4.85
CA VAL A 86 -8.40 -7.45 3.92
C VAL A 86 -9.65 -6.90 4.59
N ARG A 87 -10.16 -5.81 4.05
CA ARG A 87 -11.34 -5.09 4.56
C ARG A 87 -12.47 -5.10 3.53
N PRO A 88 -13.75 -5.05 3.95
CA PRO A 88 -14.88 -4.99 3.00
C PRO A 88 -14.85 -3.77 2.10
N GLN A 89 -14.26 -2.66 2.57
CA GLN A 89 -14.26 -1.37 1.88
C GLN A 89 -12.94 -0.64 2.09
N ARG A 90 -12.74 0.47 1.35
CA ARG A 90 -11.59 1.39 1.46
C ARG A 90 -12.05 2.81 1.79
N ARG A 91 -12.76 2.96 2.90
CA ARG A 91 -13.20 4.28 3.38
C ARG A 91 -12.21 4.82 4.39
N ARG A 92 -12.39 6.07 4.81
CA ARG A 92 -11.62 6.70 5.88
C ARG A 92 -11.64 5.91 7.19
N LEU A 93 -12.76 5.24 7.49
CA LEU A 93 -12.89 4.44 8.71
C LEU A 93 -11.95 3.23 8.69
N GLU A 94 -11.93 2.48 7.59
CA GLU A 94 -11.04 1.33 7.42
C GLU A 94 -9.58 1.76 7.40
N PHE A 95 -9.26 2.87 6.73
CA PHE A 95 -7.91 3.46 6.76
C PHE A 95 -7.48 3.83 8.18
N ALA A 96 -8.34 4.52 8.94
CA ALA A 96 -8.04 4.89 10.32
C ALA A 96 -7.79 3.67 11.23
N GLU A 97 -8.55 2.58 11.03
CA GLU A 97 -8.36 1.31 11.75
C GLU A 97 -7.03 0.66 11.41
N VAL A 98 -6.68 0.59 10.11
CA VAL A 98 -5.41 0.04 9.65
C VAL A 98 -4.23 0.82 10.23
N VAL A 99 -4.29 2.15 10.21
CA VAL A 99 -3.22 2.99 10.76
C VAL A 99 -3.12 2.85 12.29
N ARG A 100 -4.25 2.71 13.00
CA ARG A 100 -4.23 2.45 14.44
C ARG A 100 -3.56 1.10 14.75
N GLU A 101 -3.96 0.03 14.08
CA GLU A 101 -3.34 -1.29 14.23
C GLU A 101 -1.83 -1.23 13.92
N LEU A 102 -1.44 -0.47 12.89
CA LEU A 102 -0.04 -0.27 12.54
C LEU A 102 0.73 0.42 13.68
N CYS A 103 0.20 1.51 14.25
CA CYS A 103 0.87 2.25 15.30
C CYS A 103 0.87 1.53 16.66
N ASP A 104 -0.24 0.90 17.03
CA ASP A 104 -0.45 0.38 18.39
C ASP A 104 -0.01 -1.08 18.55
N GLU A 105 -0.09 -1.88 17.48
CA GLU A 105 0.22 -3.32 17.53
C GLU A 105 1.56 -3.65 16.87
N VAL A 106 1.91 -2.93 15.78
CA VAL A 106 3.14 -3.22 15.04
C VAL A 106 4.31 -2.37 15.51
N TYR A 107 4.07 -1.08 15.73
CA TYR A 107 5.11 -0.14 16.18
C TYR A 107 4.73 0.53 17.51
N PRO A 108 4.44 -0.24 18.59
CA PRO A 108 4.00 0.32 19.87
C PRO A 108 5.04 1.27 20.48
N ASP A 109 6.32 0.98 20.31
CA ASP A 109 7.44 1.71 20.89
C ASP A 109 7.99 2.84 19.99
N ALA A 110 7.50 2.97 18.75
CA ALA A 110 7.93 4.05 17.87
C ALA A 110 7.44 5.40 18.39
N ALA A 111 8.30 6.40 18.40
CA ALA A 111 7.93 7.77 18.74
C ALA A 111 6.97 8.35 17.70
N GLN A 112 7.22 8.05 16.42
CA GLN A 112 6.38 8.47 15.30
C GLN A 112 6.53 7.49 14.14
N VAL A 113 5.43 7.12 13.49
CA VAL A 113 5.43 6.29 12.26
C VAL A 113 5.29 7.21 11.06
N ARG A 114 6.27 7.17 10.16
CA ARG A 114 6.22 7.93 8.89
C ARG A 114 5.56 7.07 7.81
N ILE A 115 4.39 7.52 7.36
CA ILE A 115 3.60 6.78 6.37
C ILE A 115 3.74 7.45 5.01
N VAL A 116 4.43 6.78 4.09
CA VAL A 116 4.44 7.15 2.67
C VAL A 116 3.16 6.62 2.03
N CYS A 117 2.31 7.50 1.53
CA CYS A 117 1.03 7.13 0.92
C CYS A 117 0.65 8.07 -0.23
N ASP A 118 -0.32 7.64 -1.03
CA ASP A 118 -0.76 8.40 -2.17
C ASP A 118 -1.52 9.68 -1.80
N ASN A 119 -1.22 10.76 -2.52
CA ASN A 119 -1.93 12.02 -2.41
C ASN A 119 -3.20 12.00 -3.27
N LEU A 120 -4.31 11.59 -2.69
CA LEU A 120 -5.61 11.55 -3.37
C LEU A 120 -6.28 12.93 -3.48
N ALA A 121 -5.77 13.96 -2.81
CA ALA A 121 -6.36 15.31 -2.76
C ALA A 121 -6.42 16.01 -4.12
N GLY A 122 -5.50 15.67 -5.05
CA GLY A 122 -5.49 16.23 -6.40
C GLY A 122 -6.51 15.62 -7.36
N VAL A 123 -7.14 14.50 -7.00
CA VAL A 123 -8.02 13.71 -7.89
C VAL A 123 -9.47 13.69 -7.37
N ARG A 124 -9.68 13.86 -6.06
CA ARG A 124 -11.00 13.85 -5.43
C ARG A 124 -11.06 14.87 -4.29
N PRO A 125 -12.23 15.48 -4.03
CA PRO A 125 -12.40 16.44 -2.92
C PRO A 125 -12.23 15.79 -1.52
N THR A 126 -12.08 14.48 -1.45
CA THR A 126 -11.96 13.73 -0.20
C THR A 126 -10.72 12.82 -0.25
N ASN A 127 -9.57 13.32 0.22
CA ASN A 127 -8.44 12.45 0.54
C ASN A 127 -8.81 11.57 1.74
N THR A 128 -8.72 10.25 1.59
CA THR A 128 -8.96 9.30 2.66
C THR A 128 -7.74 9.14 3.57
N HIS A 129 -6.53 9.42 3.06
CA HIS A 129 -5.25 9.25 3.75
C HIS A 129 -4.86 10.53 4.50
N THR A 130 -5.63 10.94 5.49
CA THR A 130 -5.37 12.13 6.29
C THR A 130 -5.70 11.90 7.76
N ALA A 131 -5.13 12.75 8.62
CA ALA A 131 -5.48 12.75 10.05
C ALA A 131 -6.98 12.98 10.33
N ALA A 132 -7.72 13.59 9.39
CA ALA A 132 -9.18 13.75 9.51
C ALA A 132 -9.90 12.40 9.64
N ALA A 133 -9.36 11.32 9.05
CA ALA A 133 -9.91 9.99 9.16
C ALA A 133 -9.96 9.50 10.63
N PHE A 134 -9.01 9.89 11.45
CA PHE A 134 -8.98 9.53 12.87
C PHE A 134 -10.13 10.19 13.63
N TYR A 135 -10.41 11.46 13.35
CA TYR A 135 -11.52 12.21 13.99
C TYR A 135 -12.91 11.75 13.54
N GLU A 136 -13.02 11.16 12.36
CA GLU A 136 -14.24 10.50 11.88
C GLU A 136 -14.48 9.14 12.56
N ARG A 137 -13.38 8.46 12.99
CA ARG A 137 -13.46 7.09 13.52
C ARG A 137 -13.41 7.01 15.04
N TYR A 138 -12.67 7.89 15.72
CA TYR A 138 -12.36 7.78 17.14
C TYR A 138 -12.79 9.04 17.92
N PRO A 139 -12.97 8.92 19.25
CA PRO A 139 -13.13 10.09 20.12
C PRO A 139 -11.96 11.06 19.97
N ALA A 140 -12.20 12.36 20.17
CA ALA A 140 -11.23 13.43 19.89
C ALA A 140 -9.85 13.23 20.53
N ALA A 141 -9.81 12.76 21.79
CA ALA A 141 -8.54 12.50 22.48
C ALA A 141 -7.71 11.39 21.81
N GLU A 142 -8.37 10.30 21.42
CA GLU A 142 -7.75 9.19 20.70
C GLU A 142 -7.30 9.61 19.30
N ALA A 143 -8.17 10.32 18.58
CA ALA A 143 -7.84 10.86 17.25
C ALA A 143 -6.63 11.79 17.30
N ARG A 144 -6.51 12.62 18.34
CA ARG A 144 -5.37 13.51 18.55
C ARG A 144 -4.10 12.72 18.82
N ARG A 145 -4.16 11.72 19.70
CA ARG A 145 -3.03 10.82 19.99
C ARG A 145 -2.52 10.17 18.70
N MET A 146 -3.42 9.66 17.86
CA MET A 146 -3.06 9.06 16.58
C MET A 146 -2.42 10.08 15.63
N ALA A 147 -2.99 11.27 15.52
CA ALA A 147 -2.47 12.33 14.66
C ALA A 147 -1.05 12.78 15.06
N GLU A 148 -0.71 12.73 16.34
CA GLU A 148 0.63 13.05 16.84
C GLU A 148 1.65 11.93 16.59
N ARG A 149 1.18 10.67 16.51
CA ARG A 149 2.04 9.51 16.25
C ARG A 149 2.33 9.27 14.77
N VAL A 150 1.62 9.93 13.84
CA VAL A 150 1.74 9.69 12.41
C VAL A 150 2.26 10.94 11.69
N GLU A 151 3.31 10.78 10.91
CA GLU A 151 3.74 11.74 9.91
C GLU A 151 3.36 11.21 8.51
N PHE A 152 2.46 11.90 7.82
CA PHE A 152 2.15 11.57 6.43
C PHE A 152 3.16 12.17 5.47
N VAL A 153 3.72 11.34 4.61
CA VAL A 153 4.62 11.71 3.52
C VAL A 153 3.91 11.37 2.21
N TYR A 154 3.34 12.38 1.56
CA TYR A 154 2.53 12.16 0.37
C TYR A 154 3.37 12.08 -0.90
N THR A 155 3.06 11.10 -1.76
CA THR A 155 3.54 11.12 -3.14
C THR A 155 2.96 12.33 -3.88
N PRO A 156 3.65 12.86 -4.91
CA PRO A 156 3.05 13.89 -5.75
C PRO A 156 1.81 13.36 -6.47
N VAL A 157 0.89 14.25 -6.83
CA VAL A 157 -0.27 13.90 -7.65
C VAL A 157 0.22 13.23 -8.95
N HIS A 158 -0.33 12.07 -9.29
CA HIS A 158 0.13 11.22 -10.39
C HIS A 158 1.55 10.62 -10.21
N GLY A 159 2.07 10.62 -8.98
CA GLY A 159 3.39 10.08 -8.63
C GLY A 159 3.36 8.80 -7.81
N SER A 160 2.30 7.99 -7.89
CA SER A 160 2.15 6.72 -7.13
C SER A 160 3.32 5.75 -7.33
N TRP A 161 4.02 5.82 -8.48
CA TRP A 161 5.22 5.03 -8.73
C TRP A 161 6.34 5.25 -7.70
N LEU A 162 6.29 6.35 -6.93
CA LEU A 162 7.19 6.63 -5.80
C LEU A 162 6.80 5.86 -4.53
N ASN A 163 5.59 5.31 -4.46
CA ASN A 163 5.18 4.48 -3.34
C ASN A 163 5.70 3.06 -3.52
N VAL A 164 6.75 2.69 -2.78
CA VAL A 164 7.43 1.39 -2.92
C VAL A 164 6.50 0.20 -2.69
N VAL A 165 5.41 0.37 -1.95
CA VAL A 165 4.42 -0.69 -1.71
C VAL A 165 3.76 -1.22 -2.99
N GLU A 166 3.76 -0.46 -4.08
CA GLU A 166 3.29 -0.90 -5.40
C GLU A 166 4.09 -2.10 -5.93
N CYS A 167 5.38 -2.19 -5.59
CA CYS A 167 6.21 -3.36 -5.91
C CYS A 167 5.69 -4.61 -5.17
N GLU A 168 5.30 -4.48 -3.91
CA GLU A 168 4.73 -5.56 -3.12
C GLU A 168 3.33 -5.94 -3.59
N PHE A 169 2.47 -4.98 -3.99
CA PHE A 169 1.21 -5.31 -4.64
C PHE A 169 1.40 -6.08 -5.95
N SER A 170 2.41 -5.72 -6.73
CA SER A 170 2.75 -6.47 -7.94
C SER A 170 3.20 -7.89 -7.62
N ALA A 171 3.97 -8.09 -6.54
CA ALA A 171 4.36 -9.41 -6.07
C ALA A 171 3.15 -10.21 -5.53
N LEU A 172 2.29 -9.59 -4.72
CA LEU A 172 1.04 -10.19 -4.21
C LEU A 172 0.16 -10.70 -5.36
N VAL A 173 -0.04 -9.87 -6.38
CA VAL A 173 -0.84 -10.27 -7.54
C VAL A 173 -0.23 -11.47 -8.26
N ARG A 174 1.08 -11.45 -8.54
CA ARG A 174 1.74 -12.53 -9.29
C ARG A 174 1.86 -13.83 -8.49
N GLN A 175 2.10 -13.76 -7.19
CA GLN A 175 2.44 -14.92 -6.37
C GLN A 175 1.23 -15.51 -5.63
N CYS A 176 0.24 -14.69 -5.30
CA CYS A 176 -0.88 -15.09 -4.46
C CYS A 176 -2.22 -14.99 -5.18
N LEU A 177 -2.55 -13.83 -5.74
CA LEU A 177 -3.88 -13.61 -6.30
C LEU A 177 -4.00 -14.18 -7.73
N GLY A 178 -3.01 -13.93 -8.58
CA GLY A 178 -2.86 -14.45 -9.94
C GLY A 178 -4.16 -14.68 -10.69
N HIS A 179 -4.31 -15.87 -11.28
CA HIS A 179 -5.53 -16.33 -11.94
C HIS A 179 -6.46 -17.13 -11.02
N ARG A 180 -6.28 -17.01 -9.70
CA ARG A 180 -7.05 -17.76 -8.71
C ARG A 180 -8.44 -17.14 -8.53
N ARG A 181 -9.42 -18.01 -8.33
CA ARG A 181 -10.78 -17.64 -7.99
C ARG A 181 -10.97 -17.70 -6.48
N LEU A 182 -11.00 -16.54 -5.85
CA LEU A 182 -11.18 -16.36 -4.41
C LEU A 182 -12.55 -15.72 -4.18
N GLY A 183 -13.58 -16.56 -4.05
CA GLY A 183 -14.98 -16.13 -4.03
C GLY A 183 -15.44 -15.48 -2.73
N GLU A 184 -14.67 -15.62 -1.65
CA GLU A 184 -15.04 -15.17 -0.32
C GLU A 184 -13.93 -14.35 0.32
N ILE A 185 -14.30 -13.28 1.04
CA ILE A 185 -13.36 -12.40 1.73
C ILE A 185 -12.52 -13.14 2.78
N GLY A 186 -13.09 -14.13 3.46
CA GLY A 186 -12.38 -14.96 4.44
C GLY A 186 -11.29 -15.83 3.80
N LEU A 187 -11.56 -16.38 2.61
CA LEU A 187 -10.56 -17.12 1.84
C LEU A 187 -9.43 -16.18 1.38
N LEU A 188 -9.79 -15.04 0.78
CA LEU A 188 -8.81 -14.05 0.34
C LEU A 188 -7.91 -13.61 1.51
N ARG A 189 -8.48 -13.37 2.69
CA ARG A 189 -7.72 -12.97 3.89
C ARG A 189 -6.67 -14.01 4.26
N ARG A 190 -7.05 -15.27 4.38
CA ARG A 190 -6.11 -16.37 4.71
C ARG A 190 -4.97 -16.49 3.71
N GLU A 191 -5.28 -16.36 2.42
CA GLU A 191 -4.27 -16.47 1.37
C GLU A 191 -3.28 -15.30 1.38
N VAL A 192 -3.78 -14.09 1.61
CA VAL A 192 -2.95 -12.88 1.73
C VAL A 192 -2.09 -12.95 3.00
N GLU A 193 -2.64 -13.41 4.13
CA GLU A 193 -1.90 -13.60 5.38
C GLU A 193 -0.76 -14.61 5.20
N ALA A 194 -1.04 -15.78 4.62
CA ALA A 194 -0.01 -16.79 4.33
C ALA A 194 1.08 -16.27 3.40
N TRP A 195 0.72 -15.48 2.38
CA TRP A 195 1.68 -14.84 1.50
C TRP A 195 2.56 -13.82 2.26
N VAL A 196 1.98 -13.01 3.13
CA VAL A 196 2.71 -12.05 3.98
C VAL A 196 3.71 -12.77 4.87
N GLU A 197 3.29 -13.83 5.56
CA GLU A 197 4.16 -14.65 6.42
C GLU A 197 5.35 -15.23 5.64
N ALA A 198 5.10 -15.83 4.48
CA ALA A 198 6.15 -16.38 3.64
C ALA A 198 7.15 -15.32 3.15
N ARG A 199 6.65 -14.13 2.78
CA ARG A 199 7.50 -13.01 2.32
C ARG A 199 8.33 -12.42 3.46
N ASN A 200 7.76 -12.29 4.65
CA ASN A 200 8.48 -11.81 5.83
C ASN A 200 9.57 -12.82 6.25
N ALA A 201 9.25 -14.12 6.24
CA ALA A 201 10.23 -15.16 6.53
C ALA A 201 11.40 -15.19 5.52
N ALA A 202 11.13 -14.86 4.26
CA ALA A 202 12.16 -14.77 3.21
C ALA A 202 13.03 -13.49 3.32
N GLY A 203 12.69 -12.53 4.17
CA GLY A 203 13.43 -11.28 4.34
C GLY A 203 13.58 -10.47 3.05
N SER A 204 12.54 -10.48 2.20
CA SER A 204 12.60 -9.82 0.88
C SER A 204 12.57 -8.31 1.05
N THR A 205 13.68 -7.65 0.76
CA THR A 205 13.83 -6.18 0.78
C THR A 205 13.57 -5.57 -0.59
N VAL A 206 13.32 -4.26 -0.59
CA VAL A 206 13.41 -3.41 -1.79
C VAL A 206 14.40 -2.30 -1.48
N GLU A 207 15.51 -2.29 -2.19
CA GLU A 207 16.49 -1.23 -2.10
C GLU A 207 16.17 -0.15 -3.13
N TRP A 208 15.75 1.01 -2.64
CA TRP A 208 15.37 2.13 -3.49
C TRP A 208 16.62 2.84 -4.01
N GLN A 209 16.84 2.79 -5.32
CA GLN A 209 18.07 3.30 -5.97
C GLN A 209 17.92 4.73 -6.53
N PHE A 210 16.69 5.21 -6.75
CA PHE A 210 16.46 6.51 -7.37
C PHE A 210 16.51 7.63 -6.34
N THR A 211 17.53 8.48 -6.41
CA THR A 211 17.80 9.54 -5.45
C THR A 211 17.28 10.90 -5.91
N THR A 212 17.23 11.88 -4.99
CA THR A 212 16.96 13.30 -5.31
C THR A 212 17.99 13.85 -6.32
N ALA A 213 19.27 13.44 -6.23
CA ALA A 213 20.28 13.82 -7.21
C ALA A 213 19.99 13.26 -8.60
N ASP A 214 19.55 12.00 -8.68
CA ASP A 214 19.10 11.40 -9.94
C ASP A 214 17.87 12.11 -10.52
N ALA A 215 16.92 12.47 -9.68
CA ALA A 215 15.71 13.17 -10.10
C ALA A 215 16.05 14.54 -10.74
N ARG A 216 16.95 15.30 -10.13
CA ARG A 216 17.43 16.59 -10.66
C ARG A 216 18.08 16.47 -12.03
N ILE A 217 18.71 15.34 -12.33
CA ILE A 217 19.32 15.07 -13.64
C ILE A 217 18.27 14.51 -14.62
N LYS A 218 17.64 13.40 -14.25
CA LYS A 218 16.78 12.62 -15.16
C LYS A 218 15.43 13.27 -15.43
N LEU A 219 14.94 14.08 -14.46
CA LEU A 219 13.66 14.77 -14.52
C LEU A 219 13.82 16.30 -14.58
N ARG A 220 14.96 16.78 -15.04
CA ARG A 220 15.30 18.22 -15.11
C ARG A 220 14.19 19.09 -15.70
N ARG A 221 13.44 18.59 -16.68
CA ARG A 221 12.33 19.32 -17.32
C ARG A 221 11.18 19.69 -16.36
N LEU A 222 11.07 19.02 -15.22
CA LEU A 222 10.02 19.27 -14.22
C LEU A 222 10.39 20.42 -13.27
N TYR A 223 11.67 20.71 -13.17
CA TYR A 223 12.17 21.76 -12.27
C TYR A 223 11.94 23.13 -12.90
N PRO A 224 11.40 24.11 -12.13
CA PRO A 224 11.26 25.46 -12.60
C PRO A 224 12.61 26.04 -13.03
N SER A 225 12.62 26.78 -14.13
CA SER A 225 13.78 27.58 -14.54
C SER A 225 13.77 28.87 -13.70
N VAL A 226 14.82 29.11 -12.96
CA VAL A 226 15.06 30.35 -12.20
C VAL A 226 15.93 31.28 -13.04
#